data_76754a83637344485b542dcea3dcf4f3
#
_entry.id   76754a83637344485b542dcea3dcf4f3
#
_cell.length_a   1.000
_cell.length_b   1.000
_cell.length_c   1.000
_cell.angle_alpha   90.00
_cell.angle_beta   90.00
_cell.angle_gamma   90.00
#
_symmetry.space_group_name_H-M   'P 1'
#
loop_
_entity.id
_entity.type
_entity.pdbx_description
1 polymer ?
#
loop_
_entity_poly.entity_id
_entity_poly.type
_entity_poly.pdbx_seq_one_letter_code
_entity_poly.pdbx_strand_id
1 'polypeptide(L)'
;ASGVAATTVQYADVGQMGLTATYTGSGSEAGLVMTGSDGFIAAPASFSISGVTPAPIKAGESFSATVTARNASGAVASNFGRETSAESVRLTHSKYRPSGGVAGNFTGTGVSPAAALGGFSAGAATSSNLQWTEVGLLDLTATLTSASYLGSGLSATGTTGSSGAVGPIVPHHFDVAVTQACGGFTYSGQPFGVTVTARNAANATTQNYAGSGTIVAAPLLSLYPQGVSLSAVNNAGTGALTSGTVSATSFVAGVATVSATPVFTFTNKQTVPTSVSIRATDGLYSAVTSSGYSEGSAALRSGRLKMSNAFGSEKRSLSLPIQAQYWSSNKAWVVNGADSCTTVPAAAVATSNYRNSLGVAAAGWSTTGSAVSISSGNGTLTMSAPSPTTTGSLEVALNLGSTAADNACLGTHPASTGANLGWLRGLNGNCVASHDRDPSSRITFGIYSPENRRTIHLRELH
;
A
#
# COMPACT_ATOMS: atom_id res chain seq x y z
N ALA A 1 -60.40 -53.05 -25.27
CA ALA A 1 -59.16 -52.23 -25.24
C ALA A 1 -59.53 -50.86 -25.82
N SER A 2 -59.10 -49.79 -25.21
CA SER A 2 -59.40 -48.38 -25.54
C SER A 2 -58.68 -47.90 -26.83
N GLY A 3 -57.91 -48.73 -27.51
CA GLY A 3 -57.11 -48.36 -28.66
C GLY A 3 -55.93 -47.39 -28.33
N VAL A 4 -55.55 -47.28 -27.07
CA VAL A 4 -54.47 -46.42 -26.62
C VAL A 4 -53.32 -47.28 -26.19
N ALA A 5 -52.09 -47.03 -26.73
CA ALA A 5 -50.82 -47.59 -26.28
C ALA A 5 -49.94 -46.44 -25.78
N ALA A 6 -49.47 -46.57 -24.55
CA ALA A 6 -48.51 -45.64 -23.99
C ALA A 6 -47.06 -46.11 -24.25
N THR A 7 -46.21 -45.20 -24.69
CA THR A 7 -44.76 -45.45 -24.84
C THR A 7 -43.97 -44.28 -24.21
N THR A 8 -42.78 -44.60 -23.67
CA THR A 8 -41.88 -43.59 -23.15
C THR A 8 -40.75 -43.36 -24.15
N VAL A 9 -40.55 -42.09 -24.53
CA VAL A 9 -39.49 -41.69 -25.43
C VAL A 9 -38.50 -40.79 -24.66
N GLN A 10 -37.20 -41.01 -24.83
CA GLN A 10 -36.15 -40.16 -24.30
C GLN A 10 -35.31 -39.63 -25.46
N TYR A 11 -35.09 -38.31 -25.44
CA TYR A 11 -34.17 -37.66 -26.37
C TYR A 11 -33.02 -37.03 -25.57
N ALA A 12 -31.78 -37.37 -25.90
CA ALA A 12 -30.61 -37.02 -25.10
C ALA A 12 -29.99 -35.67 -25.46
N ASP A 13 -30.48 -34.96 -26.45
CA ASP A 13 -30.04 -33.65 -26.90
C ASP A 13 -31.19 -32.64 -26.85
N VAL A 14 -31.04 -31.47 -27.47
CA VAL A 14 -32.02 -30.39 -27.50
C VAL A 14 -32.53 -30.15 -28.93
N GLY A 15 -33.69 -29.54 -29.06
CA GLY A 15 -34.27 -29.17 -30.33
C GLY A 15 -35.74 -29.54 -30.47
N GLN A 16 -36.31 -29.23 -31.63
CA GLN A 16 -37.64 -29.63 -32.00
C GLN A 16 -37.59 -30.99 -32.72
N MET A 17 -38.33 -31.94 -32.22
CA MET A 17 -38.35 -33.31 -32.69
C MET A 17 -39.75 -33.67 -33.23
N GLY A 18 -39.78 -34.40 -34.35
CA GLY A 18 -40.97 -35.08 -34.84
C GLY A 18 -40.95 -36.55 -34.46
N LEU A 19 -42.07 -37.04 -33.95
CA LEU A 19 -42.27 -38.46 -33.69
C LEU A 19 -43.36 -38.98 -34.59
N THR A 20 -43.06 -40.05 -35.36
CA THR A 20 -44.04 -40.71 -36.22
C THR A 20 -44.25 -42.14 -35.71
N ALA A 21 -45.47 -42.50 -35.44
CA ALA A 21 -45.90 -43.88 -35.20
C ALA A 21 -46.55 -44.48 -36.43
N THR A 22 -46.11 -45.67 -36.78
CA THR A 22 -46.71 -46.43 -37.92
C THR A 22 -47.20 -47.77 -37.42
N TYR A 23 -48.47 -48.05 -37.68
CA TYR A 23 -49.05 -49.37 -37.51
C TYR A 23 -49.10 -50.06 -38.86
N THR A 24 -48.59 -51.29 -38.95
CA THR A 24 -48.73 -52.18 -40.11
C THR A 24 -49.51 -53.40 -39.70
N GLY A 25 -50.68 -53.54 -40.29
CA GLY A 25 -51.61 -54.66 -40.03
C GLY A 25 -51.07 -55.99 -40.49
N SER A 26 -51.46 -57.06 -39.76
CA SER A 26 -51.09 -58.44 -40.01
C SER A 26 -52.35 -59.35 -39.92
N GLY A 27 -52.29 -60.55 -40.42
CA GLY A 27 -53.42 -61.47 -40.41
C GLY A 27 -54.64 -60.96 -41.19
N SER A 28 -55.74 -60.78 -40.47
CA SER A 28 -57.01 -60.23 -41.07
C SER A 28 -56.93 -58.76 -41.44
N GLU A 29 -55.93 -58.04 -41.00
CA GLU A 29 -55.68 -56.65 -41.29
C GLU A 29 -54.46 -56.42 -42.20
N ALA A 30 -53.98 -57.51 -42.84
CA ALA A 30 -52.87 -57.45 -43.78
C ALA A 30 -53.14 -56.45 -44.92
N GLY A 31 -52.23 -55.49 -45.12
CA GLY A 31 -52.34 -54.40 -46.07
C GLY A 31 -52.84 -53.05 -45.43
N LEU A 32 -53.32 -53.06 -44.21
CA LEU A 32 -53.64 -51.81 -43.49
C LEU A 32 -52.37 -51.16 -42.96
N VAL A 33 -52.18 -49.92 -43.40
CA VAL A 33 -51.10 -49.06 -42.81
C VAL A 33 -51.74 -47.80 -42.28
N MET A 34 -51.50 -47.53 -40.99
CA MET A 34 -51.93 -46.29 -40.34
C MET A 34 -50.71 -45.55 -39.82
N THR A 35 -50.62 -44.26 -40.06
CA THR A 35 -49.53 -43.39 -39.56
C THR A 35 -50.12 -42.22 -38.80
N GLY A 36 -49.46 -41.84 -37.73
CA GLY A 36 -49.72 -40.60 -36.97
C GLY A 36 -48.43 -39.96 -36.61
N SER A 37 -48.38 -38.66 -36.59
CA SER A 37 -47.19 -37.92 -36.19
C SER A 37 -47.56 -36.78 -35.26
N ASP A 38 -46.63 -36.48 -34.32
CA ASP A 38 -46.71 -35.33 -33.42
C ASP A 38 -45.28 -34.79 -33.18
N GLY A 39 -45.16 -33.58 -32.62
CA GLY A 39 -43.88 -32.93 -32.36
C GLY A 39 -43.72 -32.57 -30.90
N PHE A 40 -42.50 -32.63 -30.45
CA PHE A 40 -42.15 -32.15 -29.12
C PHE A 40 -40.85 -31.32 -29.12
N ILE A 41 -40.65 -30.48 -28.10
CA ILE A 41 -39.44 -29.68 -27.93
C ILE A 41 -38.70 -30.20 -26.70
N ALA A 42 -37.41 -30.53 -26.87
CA ALA A 42 -36.50 -30.87 -25.81
C ALA A 42 -35.59 -29.66 -25.53
N ALA A 43 -35.73 -29.04 -24.35
CA ALA A 43 -34.94 -27.91 -23.91
C ALA A 43 -33.67 -28.35 -23.10
N PRO A 44 -32.64 -27.52 -22.98
CA PRO A 44 -31.56 -27.77 -22.05
C PRO A 44 -32.12 -27.91 -20.63
N ALA A 45 -31.61 -28.85 -19.84
CA ALA A 45 -32.00 -29.01 -18.45
C ALA A 45 -31.30 -27.99 -17.56
N SER A 46 -30.03 -27.62 -17.91
CA SER A 46 -29.23 -26.64 -17.18
C SER A 46 -28.09 -26.09 -18.03
N PHE A 47 -27.41 -25.08 -17.52
CA PHE A 47 -26.11 -24.63 -17.99
C PHE A 47 -25.03 -24.94 -16.96
N SER A 48 -23.81 -25.28 -17.39
CA SER A 48 -22.60 -25.25 -16.54
C SER A 48 -21.70 -24.13 -16.98
N ILE A 49 -21.02 -23.50 -16.01
CA ILE A 49 -20.04 -22.44 -16.24
C ILE A 49 -18.68 -22.96 -15.78
N SER A 50 -17.66 -22.84 -16.63
CA SER A 50 -16.31 -23.37 -16.39
C SER A 50 -15.26 -22.52 -17.11
N GLY A 51 -13.97 -22.87 -16.98
CA GLY A 51 -12.90 -22.23 -17.73
C GLY A 51 -12.69 -20.75 -17.37
N VAL A 52 -12.96 -20.37 -16.11
CA VAL A 52 -12.69 -19.01 -15.65
C VAL A 52 -11.18 -18.79 -15.61
N THR A 53 -10.69 -17.82 -16.41
CA THR A 53 -9.26 -17.54 -16.52
C THR A 53 -9.04 -16.09 -16.93
N PRO A 54 -7.94 -15.38 -16.46
CA PRO A 54 -6.87 -15.89 -15.61
C PRO A 54 -7.28 -16.08 -14.14
N ALA A 55 -6.41 -16.67 -13.34
CA ALA A 55 -6.52 -16.72 -11.87
C ALA A 55 -5.14 -16.42 -11.25
N PRO A 56 -4.99 -15.33 -10.43
CA PRO A 56 -6.03 -14.36 -10.07
C PRO A 56 -6.47 -13.47 -11.23
N ILE A 57 -7.65 -12.89 -11.12
CA ILE A 57 -8.17 -11.87 -12.05
C ILE A 57 -7.78 -10.50 -11.49
N LYS A 58 -7.28 -9.58 -12.32
CA LYS A 58 -7.07 -8.19 -11.91
C LYS A 58 -8.34 -7.37 -12.11
N ALA A 59 -8.71 -6.56 -11.14
CA ALA A 59 -9.92 -5.74 -11.18
C ALA A 59 -9.94 -4.80 -12.40
N GLY A 60 -10.98 -4.92 -13.21
CA GLY A 60 -11.13 -4.16 -14.45
C GLY A 60 -10.41 -4.75 -15.67
N GLU A 61 -9.63 -5.82 -15.51
CA GLU A 61 -9.11 -6.58 -16.65
C GLU A 61 -10.13 -7.61 -17.16
N SER A 62 -9.94 -8.02 -18.41
CA SER A 62 -10.80 -9.02 -19.02
C SER A 62 -10.48 -10.42 -18.53
N PHE A 63 -11.51 -11.20 -18.28
CA PHE A 63 -11.42 -12.63 -18.02
C PHE A 63 -12.40 -13.41 -18.88
N SER A 64 -12.20 -14.70 -19.02
CA SER A 64 -13.06 -15.58 -19.78
C SER A 64 -13.88 -16.51 -18.90
N ALA A 65 -15.04 -16.94 -19.42
CA ALA A 65 -15.82 -18.02 -18.86
C ALA A 65 -16.56 -18.74 -19.99
N THR A 66 -16.63 -20.07 -19.92
CA THR A 66 -17.32 -20.92 -20.88
C THR A 66 -18.65 -21.40 -20.32
N VAL A 67 -19.74 -21.18 -21.04
CA VAL A 67 -21.06 -21.70 -20.74
C VAL A 67 -21.30 -22.92 -21.62
N THR A 68 -21.78 -24.02 -21.04
CA THR A 68 -22.11 -25.27 -21.73
C THR A 68 -23.54 -25.70 -21.40
N ALA A 69 -24.35 -25.92 -22.42
CA ALA A 69 -25.71 -26.46 -22.27
C ALA A 69 -25.65 -27.94 -21.88
N ARG A 70 -26.46 -28.35 -20.91
CA ARG A 70 -26.51 -29.71 -20.36
C ARG A 70 -27.91 -30.29 -20.45
N ASN A 71 -28.00 -31.56 -20.79
CA ASN A 71 -29.22 -32.35 -20.66
C ASN A 71 -29.47 -32.81 -19.21
N ALA A 72 -30.56 -33.50 -18.95
CA ALA A 72 -30.96 -33.98 -17.64
C ALA A 72 -29.97 -34.96 -17.00
N SER A 73 -29.15 -35.68 -17.78
CA SER A 73 -28.08 -36.55 -17.29
C SER A 73 -26.77 -35.83 -17.04
N GLY A 74 -26.72 -34.50 -17.31
CA GLY A 74 -25.50 -33.70 -17.21
C GLY A 74 -24.56 -33.78 -18.42
N ALA A 75 -24.91 -34.54 -19.45
CA ALA A 75 -24.15 -34.59 -20.68
C ALA A 75 -24.35 -33.29 -21.51
N VAL A 76 -23.39 -33.02 -22.41
CA VAL A 76 -23.46 -31.84 -23.28
C VAL A 76 -24.63 -31.97 -24.27
N ALA A 77 -25.46 -30.93 -24.34
CA ALA A 77 -26.49 -30.80 -25.34
C ALA A 77 -25.89 -30.14 -26.61
N SER A 78 -25.35 -30.97 -27.49
CA SER A 78 -24.49 -30.53 -28.62
C SER A 78 -25.26 -29.78 -29.72
N ASN A 79 -26.57 -29.90 -29.77
CA ASN A 79 -27.41 -29.18 -30.73
C ASN A 79 -27.79 -27.78 -30.26
N PHE A 80 -27.53 -27.40 -29.00
CA PHE A 80 -27.77 -26.04 -28.52
C PHE A 80 -26.92 -25.03 -29.30
N GLY A 81 -27.58 -24.03 -29.89
CA GLY A 81 -26.94 -23.03 -30.75
C GLY A 81 -27.01 -23.38 -32.25
N ARG A 82 -27.67 -24.51 -32.63
CA ARG A 82 -27.91 -24.92 -34.02
C ARG A 82 -29.34 -24.71 -34.45
N GLU A 83 -30.16 -24.08 -33.61
CA GLU A 83 -31.53 -23.75 -33.92
C GLU A 83 -31.60 -22.79 -35.13
N THR A 84 -32.67 -22.82 -35.95
CA THR A 84 -32.86 -21.89 -37.07
C THR A 84 -32.77 -20.43 -36.63
N SER A 85 -33.28 -20.13 -35.46
CA SER A 85 -33.03 -18.89 -34.71
C SER A 85 -32.18 -19.25 -33.48
N ALA A 86 -30.87 -19.06 -33.57
CA ALA A 86 -29.94 -19.49 -32.56
C ALA A 86 -30.26 -18.86 -31.18
N GLU A 87 -30.37 -19.70 -30.20
CA GLU A 87 -30.60 -19.28 -28.82
C GLU A 87 -29.32 -18.66 -28.20
N SER A 88 -29.50 -17.83 -27.18
CA SER A 88 -28.43 -17.14 -26.46
C SER A 88 -28.61 -17.20 -24.96
N VAL A 89 -27.53 -16.90 -24.24
CA VAL A 89 -27.50 -16.96 -22.78
C VAL A 89 -27.11 -15.60 -22.20
N ARG A 90 -27.79 -15.22 -21.14
CA ARG A 90 -27.46 -14.05 -20.33
C ARG A 90 -26.66 -14.50 -19.13
N LEU A 91 -25.54 -13.79 -18.87
CA LEU A 91 -24.72 -13.91 -17.67
C LEU A 91 -25.08 -12.82 -16.66
N THR A 92 -25.31 -13.23 -15.43
CA THR A 92 -25.48 -12.34 -14.28
C THR A 92 -24.51 -12.76 -13.20
N HIS A 93 -24.33 -11.91 -12.18
CA HIS A 93 -23.40 -12.17 -11.08
C HIS A 93 -24.08 -11.98 -9.74
N SER A 94 -23.57 -12.66 -8.74
CA SER A 94 -23.77 -12.34 -7.34
C SER A 94 -22.42 -12.18 -6.66
N LYS A 95 -22.31 -11.17 -5.81
CA LYS A 95 -21.10 -10.93 -5.03
C LYS A 95 -21.06 -11.90 -3.85
N TYR A 96 -20.07 -12.79 -3.84
CA TYR A 96 -19.88 -13.73 -2.75
C TYR A 96 -19.09 -13.12 -1.60
N ARG A 97 -17.99 -12.41 -1.90
CA ARG A 97 -17.11 -11.71 -0.93
C ARG A 97 -16.66 -10.35 -1.47
N PRO A 98 -16.53 -9.34 -0.61
CA PRO A 98 -17.08 -9.25 0.76
C PRO A 98 -18.61 -9.09 0.72
N SER A 99 -19.29 -9.79 1.62
CA SER A 99 -20.72 -9.54 1.81
C SER A 99 -20.89 -8.12 2.36
N GLY A 100 -21.76 -7.29 1.86
CA GLY A 100 -21.90 -5.89 2.30
C GLY A 100 -20.83 -4.92 1.75
N GLY A 101 -19.83 -5.36 0.99
CA GLY A 101 -18.90 -4.46 0.31
C GLY A 101 -19.52 -3.74 -0.87
N VAL A 102 -18.77 -2.79 -1.45
CA VAL A 102 -19.18 -2.03 -2.63
C VAL A 102 -19.38 -2.97 -3.82
N ALA A 103 -20.44 -2.75 -4.58
CA ALA A 103 -20.66 -3.47 -5.82
C ALA A 103 -19.74 -2.91 -6.91
N GLY A 104 -19.03 -3.80 -7.61
CA GLY A 104 -18.33 -3.45 -8.83
C GLY A 104 -19.29 -3.39 -10.03
N ASN A 105 -18.76 -2.94 -11.14
CA ASN A 105 -19.47 -2.96 -12.41
C ASN A 105 -19.10 -4.24 -13.17
N PHE A 106 -20.11 -5.03 -13.57
CA PHE A 106 -19.94 -6.25 -14.36
C PHE A 106 -20.31 -5.98 -15.82
N THR A 107 -19.36 -6.19 -16.71
CA THR A 107 -19.51 -5.93 -18.15
C THR A 107 -18.94 -7.05 -18.99
N GLY A 108 -19.27 -7.07 -20.26
CA GLY A 108 -18.75 -8.01 -21.25
C GLY A 108 -19.85 -8.71 -22.06
N THR A 109 -19.46 -9.57 -22.99
CA THR A 109 -20.37 -10.35 -23.80
C THR A 109 -21.16 -11.33 -22.93
N GLY A 110 -22.48 -11.30 -23.06
CA GLY A 110 -23.39 -12.09 -22.25
C GLY A 110 -24.01 -11.31 -21.07
N VAL A 111 -23.47 -10.17 -20.66
CA VAL A 111 -23.92 -9.45 -19.46
C VAL A 111 -25.16 -8.58 -19.73
N SER A 112 -25.24 -7.95 -20.91
CA SER A 112 -26.38 -7.15 -21.32
C SER A 112 -27.33 -7.96 -22.23
N PRO A 113 -28.67 -7.76 -22.18
CA PRO A 113 -29.59 -8.39 -23.12
C PRO A 113 -29.28 -8.06 -24.61
N ALA A 114 -28.75 -6.86 -24.86
CA ALA A 114 -28.36 -6.44 -26.22
C ALA A 114 -27.05 -7.10 -26.69
N ALA A 115 -26.27 -7.73 -25.79
CA ALA A 115 -25.02 -8.42 -26.09
C ALA A 115 -24.99 -9.79 -25.41
N ALA A 116 -26.09 -10.54 -25.52
CA ALA A 116 -26.20 -11.91 -25.01
C ALA A 116 -25.12 -12.82 -25.59
N LEU A 117 -24.67 -13.81 -24.83
CA LEU A 117 -23.70 -14.80 -25.27
C LEU A 117 -24.37 -15.76 -26.23
N GLY A 118 -24.05 -15.63 -27.50
CA GLY A 118 -24.45 -16.51 -28.59
C GLY A 118 -23.26 -17.29 -29.16
N GLY A 119 -23.42 -17.82 -30.38
CA GLY A 119 -22.33 -18.51 -31.06
C GLY A 119 -21.95 -19.85 -30.43
N PHE A 120 -22.92 -20.54 -29.83
CA PHE A 120 -22.69 -21.86 -29.29
C PHE A 120 -22.29 -22.85 -30.41
N SER A 121 -21.21 -23.56 -30.17
CA SER A 121 -20.71 -24.62 -31.02
C SER A 121 -20.57 -25.90 -30.22
N ALA A 122 -21.15 -27.01 -30.68
CA ALA A 122 -21.20 -28.24 -29.91
C ALA A 122 -21.73 -28.04 -28.48
N GLY A 123 -22.73 -27.17 -28.31
CA GLY A 123 -23.36 -26.87 -27.02
C GLY A 123 -22.58 -25.97 -26.07
N ALA A 124 -21.48 -25.37 -26.50
CA ALA A 124 -20.64 -24.49 -25.65
C ALA A 124 -20.34 -23.16 -26.34
N ALA A 125 -20.25 -22.10 -25.55
CA ALA A 125 -19.78 -20.77 -25.96
C ALA A 125 -18.94 -20.11 -24.90
N THR A 126 -17.93 -19.33 -25.28
CA THR A 126 -17.01 -18.63 -24.36
C THR A 126 -17.17 -17.13 -24.51
N SER A 127 -17.38 -16.46 -23.37
CA SER A 127 -17.18 -15.02 -23.26
C SER A 127 -15.74 -14.76 -22.83
N SER A 128 -14.98 -13.99 -23.59
CA SER A 128 -13.55 -13.73 -23.35
C SER A 128 -13.25 -12.30 -22.86
N ASN A 129 -14.29 -11.49 -22.66
CA ASN A 129 -14.16 -10.07 -22.32
C ASN A 129 -15.00 -9.67 -21.11
N LEU A 130 -15.28 -10.61 -20.22
CA LEU A 130 -15.94 -10.30 -18.95
C LEU A 130 -15.02 -9.45 -18.09
N GLN A 131 -15.57 -8.42 -17.42
CA GLN A 131 -14.82 -7.54 -16.53
C GLN A 131 -15.60 -7.29 -15.24
N TRP A 132 -14.88 -7.17 -14.14
CA TRP A 132 -15.39 -6.75 -12.86
C TRP A 132 -14.46 -5.69 -12.26
N THR A 133 -14.98 -4.53 -11.88
CA THR A 133 -14.18 -3.35 -11.51
C THR A 133 -13.77 -3.28 -10.05
N GLU A 134 -14.20 -4.23 -9.20
CA GLU A 134 -13.92 -4.25 -7.78
C GLU A 134 -13.15 -5.54 -7.41
N VAL A 135 -12.51 -5.58 -6.25
CA VAL A 135 -11.87 -6.80 -5.75
C VAL A 135 -12.89 -7.71 -5.04
N GLY A 136 -12.63 -9.01 -5.02
CA GLY A 136 -13.50 -9.94 -4.32
C GLY A 136 -13.63 -11.31 -4.98
N LEU A 137 -14.69 -12.03 -4.60
CA LEU A 137 -15.10 -13.30 -5.17
C LEU A 137 -16.54 -13.15 -5.66
N LEU A 138 -16.84 -13.72 -6.82
CA LEU A 138 -18.16 -13.70 -7.44
C LEU A 138 -18.66 -15.12 -7.70
N ASP A 139 -19.98 -15.23 -7.85
CA ASP A 139 -20.64 -16.33 -8.51
C ASP A 139 -21.32 -15.83 -9.80
N LEU A 140 -21.24 -16.60 -10.86
CA LEU A 140 -21.90 -16.32 -12.12
C LEU A 140 -23.14 -17.21 -12.27
N THR A 141 -24.17 -16.66 -12.88
CA THR A 141 -25.37 -17.38 -13.28
C THR A 141 -25.59 -17.17 -14.78
N ALA A 142 -25.79 -18.27 -15.50
CA ALA A 142 -26.16 -18.32 -16.90
C ALA A 142 -27.64 -18.63 -17.01
N THR A 143 -28.40 -17.83 -17.75
CA THR A 143 -29.86 -18.02 -17.95
C THR A 143 -30.17 -17.86 -19.42
N LEU A 144 -31.05 -18.72 -19.93
CA LEU A 144 -31.56 -18.62 -21.32
C LEU A 144 -32.19 -17.24 -21.55
N THR A 145 -31.76 -16.53 -22.58
CA THR A 145 -32.16 -15.13 -22.81
C THR A 145 -33.65 -15.02 -23.18
N SER A 146 -34.15 -15.95 -23.98
CA SER A 146 -35.57 -16.00 -24.41
C SER A 146 -36.54 -16.37 -23.31
N ALA A 147 -36.05 -16.91 -22.19
CA ALA A 147 -36.81 -17.52 -21.09
C ALA A 147 -37.77 -18.63 -21.55
N SER A 148 -37.75 -19.00 -22.82
CA SER A 148 -38.65 -20.00 -23.43
C SER A 148 -37.93 -20.62 -24.63
N TYR A 149 -37.29 -21.77 -24.45
CA TYR A 149 -36.57 -22.46 -25.52
C TYR A 149 -37.48 -22.80 -26.67
N LEU A 150 -37.21 -22.26 -27.85
CA LEU A 150 -38.04 -22.43 -29.07
C LEU A 150 -39.55 -22.17 -28.85
N GLY A 151 -39.91 -21.28 -27.92
CA GLY A 151 -41.30 -20.94 -27.63
C GLY A 151 -42.08 -22.00 -26.80
N SER A 152 -41.39 -23.01 -26.26
CA SER A 152 -42.01 -24.12 -25.51
C SER A 152 -42.48 -23.78 -24.11
N GLY A 153 -42.11 -22.60 -23.57
CA GLY A 153 -42.30 -22.27 -22.15
C GLY A 153 -41.23 -22.88 -21.20
N LEU A 154 -40.32 -23.70 -21.75
CA LEU A 154 -39.22 -24.30 -20.99
C LEU A 154 -38.01 -23.38 -20.98
N SER A 155 -37.40 -23.16 -19.81
CA SER A 155 -36.19 -22.36 -19.64
C SER A 155 -35.11 -23.19 -18.95
N ALA A 156 -33.86 -22.73 -19.07
CA ALA A 156 -32.70 -23.31 -18.40
C ALA A 156 -31.89 -22.25 -17.71
N THR A 157 -31.32 -22.63 -16.58
CA THR A 157 -30.38 -21.80 -15.82
C THR A 157 -29.25 -22.67 -15.26
N GLY A 158 -28.13 -22.02 -14.95
CA GLY A 158 -27.00 -22.67 -14.26
C GLY A 158 -26.15 -21.66 -13.55
N THR A 159 -25.51 -22.05 -12.48
CA THR A 159 -24.68 -21.16 -11.65
C THR A 159 -23.37 -21.84 -11.27
N THR A 160 -22.34 -21.03 -11.02
CA THR A 160 -21.10 -21.50 -10.39
C THR A 160 -21.29 -21.90 -8.92
N GLY A 161 -22.46 -21.59 -8.34
CA GLY A 161 -22.81 -21.87 -6.96
C GLY A 161 -22.64 -20.64 -6.06
N SER A 162 -22.76 -20.85 -4.75
CA SER A 162 -22.56 -19.80 -3.74
C SER A 162 -21.20 -19.96 -3.03
N SER A 163 -20.19 -20.37 -3.74
CA SER A 163 -18.85 -20.68 -3.24
C SER A 163 -17.78 -19.63 -3.59
N GLY A 164 -18.14 -18.60 -4.37
CA GLY A 164 -17.17 -17.63 -4.87
C GLY A 164 -16.21 -18.25 -5.89
N ALA A 165 -16.74 -19.02 -6.84
CA ALA A 165 -15.96 -19.77 -7.83
C ALA A 165 -15.25 -18.88 -8.87
N VAL A 166 -15.60 -17.58 -8.93
CA VAL A 166 -14.97 -16.61 -9.83
C VAL A 166 -14.06 -15.69 -9.00
N GLY A 167 -12.77 -15.78 -9.25
CA GLY A 167 -11.74 -15.05 -8.52
C GLY A 167 -10.65 -15.98 -7.99
N PRO A 168 -9.75 -15.47 -7.12
CA PRO A 168 -9.80 -14.14 -6.49
C PRO A 168 -9.61 -13.02 -7.51
N ILE A 169 -10.40 -11.94 -7.35
CA ILE A 169 -10.22 -10.70 -8.10
C ILE A 169 -9.42 -9.76 -7.22
N VAL A 170 -8.22 -9.41 -7.66
CA VAL A 170 -7.22 -8.63 -6.92
C VAL A 170 -7.10 -7.21 -7.48
N PRO A 171 -6.49 -6.25 -6.77
CA PRO A 171 -6.21 -4.96 -7.37
C PRO A 171 -5.40 -5.10 -8.66
N HIS A 172 -5.60 -4.21 -9.60
CA HIS A 172 -4.81 -4.19 -10.83
C HIS A 172 -3.37 -3.72 -10.53
N HIS A 173 -3.25 -2.67 -9.72
CA HIS A 173 -1.98 -2.09 -9.28
C HIS A 173 -2.16 -1.27 -7.99
N PHE A 174 -1.05 -0.77 -7.47
CA PHE A 174 -1.04 0.24 -6.41
C PHE A 174 -0.56 1.59 -6.96
N ASP A 175 -1.10 2.68 -6.39
CA ASP A 175 -0.47 3.99 -6.40
C ASP A 175 0.17 4.24 -5.05
N VAL A 176 1.35 4.86 -5.05
CA VAL A 176 2.08 5.24 -3.84
C VAL A 176 2.29 6.74 -3.83
N ALA A 177 1.91 7.38 -2.72
CA ALA A 177 2.26 8.76 -2.42
C ALA A 177 3.16 8.82 -1.20
N VAL A 178 4.16 9.72 -1.21
CA VAL A 178 5.09 9.95 -0.10
C VAL A 178 4.84 11.31 0.51
N THR A 179 4.69 11.37 1.83
CA THR A 179 4.63 12.59 2.61
C THR A 179 5.97 12.81 3.29
N GLN A 180 6.66 13.88 2.94
CA GLN A 180 7.94 14.22 3.53
C GLN A 180 7.81 14.50 5.03
N ALA A 181 8.84 14.15 5.81
CA ALA A 181 8.83 14.36 7.26
C ALA A 181 8.94 15.84 7.64
N CYS A 182 9.54 16.67 6.78
CA CYS A 182 9.75 18.08 7.03
C CYS A 182 9.45 18.92 5.77
N GLY A 183 8.19 19.25 5.56
CA GLY A 183 7.77 20.07 4.42
C GLY A 183 8.13 19.44 3.07
N GLY A 184 9.20 19.92 2.43
CA GLY A 184 9.63 19.46 1.11
C GLY A 184 10.75 18.42 1.11
N PHE A 185 11.22 17.94 2.26
CA PHE A 185 12.32 16.99 2.36
C PHE A 185 12.19 16.08 3.59
N THR A 186 13.03 15.06 3.66
CA THR A 186 13.20 14.14 4.80
C THR A 186 14.68 13.97 5.08
N TYR A 187 15.11 13.90 6.34
CA TYR A 187 16.48 13.50 6.65
C TYR A 187 16.67 11.99 6.52
N SER A 188 17.83 11.55 6.09
CA SER A 188 18.22 10.13 6.11
C SER A 188 18.15 9.60 7.55
N GLY A 189 17.41 8.52 7.74
CA GLY A 189 17.11 7.96 9.07
C GLY A 189 15.87 8.56 9.75
N GLN A 190 15.25 9.59 9.19
CA GLN A 190 14.01 10.17 9.69
C GLN A 190 12.81 9.40 9.12
N PRO A 191 11.81 9.02 9.95
CA PRO A 191 10.56 8.44 9.48
C PRO A 191 9.78 9.41 8.58
N PHE A 192 9.11 8.89 7.54
CA PHE A 192 8.25 9.67 6.65
C PHE A 192 6.91 8.97 6.42
N GLY A 193 5.96 9.68 5.81
CA GLY A 193 4.64 9.14 5.54
C GLY A 193 4.54 8.46 4.17
N VAL A 194 3.75 7.38 4.07
CA VAL A 194 3.39 6.72 2.82
C VAL A 194 1.91 6.44 2.79
N THR A 195 1.28 6.76 1.66
CA THR A 195 -0.11 6.36 1.36
C THR A 195 -0.09 5.40 0.17
N VAL A 196 -0.68 4.23 0.35
CA VAL A 196 -0.86 3.22 -0.69
C VAL A 196 -2.34 3.14 -1.05
N THR A 197 -2.66 3.25 -2.34
CA THR A 197 -4.03 3.16 -2.85
C THR A 197 -4.13 1.98 -3.82
N ALA A 198 -5.05 1.07 -3.56
CA ALA A 198 -5.36 -0.06 -4.45
C ALA A 198 -6.26 0.39 -5.60
N ARG A 199 -5.88 0.09 -6.83
CA ARG A 199 -6.51 0.57 -8.07
C ARG A 199 -7.00 -0.57 -8.95
N ASN A 200 -8.06 -0.33 -9.71
CA ASN A 200 -8.44 -1.17 -10.85
C ASN A 200 -7.77 -0.68 -12.15
N ALA A 201 -7.99 -1.37 -13.26
CA ALA A 201 -7.42 -1.03 -14.56
C ALA A 201 -7.80 0.37 -15.08
N ALA A 202 -8.93 0.92 -14.63
CA ALA A 202 -9.38 2.28 -14.95
C ALA A 202 -8.91 3.33 -13.94
N ASN A 203 -7.94 3.03 -13.08
CA ASN A 203 -7.42 3.89 -12.02
C ASN A 203 -8.44 4.28 -10.92
N ALA A 204 -9.62 3.64 -10.87
CA ALA A 204 -10.54 3.84 -9.76
C ALA A 204 -10.09 3.02 -8.54
N THR A 205 -10.34 3.55 -7.33
CA THR A 205 -10.00 2.87 -6.08
C THR A 205 -10.86 1.63 -5.89
N THR A 206 -10.22 0.49 -5.62
CA THR A 206 -10.90 -0.75 -5.26
C THR A 206 -11.23 -0.74 -3.77
N GLN A 207 -12.46 -0.33 -3.43
CA GLN A 207 -12.86 -0.06 -2.06
C GLN A 207 -12.99 -1.32 -1.18
N ASN A 208 -13.23 -2.47 -1.78
CA ASN A 208 -13.27 -3.74 -1.07
C ASN A 208 -11.88 -4.27 -0.66
N TYR A 209 -10.79 -3.64 -1.12
CA TYR A 209 -9.46 -3.95 -0.62
C TYR A 209 -9.28 -3.31 0.76
N ALA A 210 -9.72 -4.03 1.79
CA ALA A 210 -9.77 -3.56 3.17
C ALA A 210 -9.37 -4.68 4.14
N GLY A 211 -8.60 -4.34 5.16
CA GLY A 211 -8.03 -5.30 6.09
C GLY A 211 -8.85 -5.53 7.35
N SER A 212 -9.86 -4.72 7.56
CA SER A 212 -10.78 -4.86 8.69
C SER A 212 -12.22 -5.04 8.18
N GLY A 213 -13.01 -5.82 8.87
CA GLY A 213 -14.41 -6.05 8.55
C GLY A 213 -14.66 -7.40 7.86
N THR A 214 -15.80 -7.52 7.24
CA THR A 214 -16.48 -8.75 6.81
C THR A 214 -15.82 -9.58 5.68
N ILE A 215 -14.62 -9.25 5.23
CA ILE A 215 -13.91 -10.07 4.21
C ILE A 215 -13.45 -11.42 4.79
N VAL A 216 -13.53 -11.54 6.09
CA VAL A 216 -12.84 -12.55 6.86
C VAL A 216 -13.81 -13.64 7.28
N ALA A 217 -13.87 -14.73 6.50
CA ALA A 217 -14.21 -16.04 7.04
C ALA A 217 -13.18 -17.03 6.51
N ALA A 218 -12.52 -17.76 7.41
CA ALA A 218 -11.67 -18.87 7.03
C ALA A 218 -12.46 -19.84 6.10
N PRO A 219 -11.89 -20.38 5.01
CA PRO A 219 -10.48 -20.50 4.67
C PRO A 219 -9.96 -19.43 3.69
N LEU A 220 -10.71 -18.37 3.41
CA LEU A 220 -10.39 -17.36 2.37
C LEU A 220 -9.58 -16.18 2.91
N LEU A 221 -9.28 -16.14 4.20
CA LEU A 221 -8.35 -15.19 4.83
C LEU A 221 -6.97 -15.14 4.15
N SER A 222 -6.54 -16.26 3.57
CA SER A 222 -5.28 -16.33 2.82
C SER A 222 -5.31 -15.58 1.49
N LEU A 223 -6.48 -15.08 1.06
CA LEU A 223 -6.65 -14.44 -0.24
C LEU A 223 -6.66 -12.91 -0.15
N TYR A 224 -6.95 -12.30 1.03
CA TYR A 224 -7.10 -10.83 1.18
C TYR A 224 -6.92 -10.34 2.59
N PRO A 225 -6.50 -9.06 2.69
CA PRO A 225 -5.21 -8.58 2.25
C PRO A 225 -4.12 -9.14 3.16
N GLN A 226 -2.98 -9.50 2.60
CA GLN A 226 -1.82 -10.01 3.34
C GLN A 226 -0.90 -8.88 3.82
N GLY A 227 -1.26 -7.63 3.57
CA GLY A 227 -0.40 -6.49 3.73
C GLY A 227 0.41 -6.21 2.45
N VAL A 228 1.08 -5.08 2.45
CA VAL A 228 1.87 -4.60 1.32
C VAL A 228 3.29 -4.37 1.79
N SER A 229 4.26 -4.89 1.06
CA SER A 229 5.67 -4.59 1.28
C SER A 229 6.08 -3.35 0.49
N LEU A 230 6.81 -2.45 1.15
CA LEU A 230 7.43 -1.28 0.54
C LEU A 230 8.90 -1.58 0.26
N SER A 231 9.37 -1.19 -0.90
CA SER A 231 10.78 -1.26 -1.28
C SER A 231 11.25 0.06 -1.87
N ALA A 232 12.52 0.36 -1.68
CA ALA A 232 13.16 1.48 -2.35
C ALA A 232 13.54 1.09 -3.77
N VAL A 233 13.20 1.95 -4.73
CA VAL A 233 13.67 1.87 -6.13
C VAL A 233 14.34 3.19 -6.45
N ASN A 234 15.05 3.31 -7.54
CA ASN A 234 15.92 4.43 -7.84
C ASN A 234 16.83 4.79 -6.64
N ASN A 235 18.09 4.88 -6.81
CA ASN A 235 19.03 5.14 -5.72
C ASN A 235 18.93 4.18 -4.50
N ALA A 236 18.24 3.04 -4.63
CA ALA A 236 18.11 2.05 -3.57
C ALA A 236 19.48 1.59 -3.02
N GLY A 237 20.50 1.47 -3.87
CA GLY A 237 21.85 1.09 -3.49
C GLY A 237 22.59 2.11 -2.64
N THR A 238 22.04 3.31 -2.40
CA THR A 238 22.64 4.32 -1.53
C THR A 238 22.37 4.10 -0.04
N GLY A 239 21.45 3.21 0.30
CA GLY A 239 21.04 2.95 1.68
C GLY A 239 20.05 1.78 1.80
N ALA A 240 19.33 1.73 2.90
CA ALA A 240 18.34 0.71 3.18
C ALA A 240 17.01 1.31 3.65
N LEU A 241 15.91 0.76 3.16
CA LEU A 241 14.56 1.02 3.66
C LEU A 241 14.27 0.01 4.78
N THR A 242 13.87 0.51 5.94
CA THR A 242 13.44 -0.29 7.08
C THR A 242 11.98 0.04 7.42
N SER A 243 11.32 -0.86 8.18
CA SER A 243 9.89 -0.72 8.53
C SER A 243 8.99 -0.54 7.29
N GLY A 244 9.36 -1.22 6.20
CA GLY A 244 8.70 -1.13 4.90
C GLY A 244 7.48 -2.04 4.76
N THR A 245 6.71 -2.29 5.81
CA THR A 245 5.49 -3.10 5.74
C THR A 245 4.26 -2.26 6.08
N VAL A 246 3.30 -2.23 5.18
CA VAL A 246 1.96 -1.69 5.42
C VAL A 246 1.06 -2.85 5.82
N SER A 247 0.57 -2.83 7.06
CA SER A 247 -0.31 -3.90 7.55
C SER A 247 -1.59 -4.00 6.72
N ALA A 248 -2.06 -5.22 6.52
CA ALA A 248 -3.38 -5.48 5.95
C ALA A 248 -4.49 -4.67 6.65
N THR A 249 -4.45 -4.59 7.99
CA THR A 249 -5.43 -3.88 8.81
C THR A 249 -5.42 -2.36 8.63
N SER A 250 -4.38 -1.80 8.02
CA SER A 250 -4.29 -0.36 7.71
C SER A 250 -5.14 0.05 6.50
N PHE A 251 -5.56 -0.91 5.68
CA PHE A 251 -6.38 -0.60 4.50
C PHE A 251 -7.84 -0.38 4.89
N VAL A 252 -8.35 0.79 4.54
CA VAL A 252 -9.76 1.19 4.67
C VAL A 252 -10.24 1.69 3.31
N ALA A 253 -11.28 1.08 2.76
CA ALA A 253 -11.82 1.41 1.44
C ALA A 253 -10.73 1.55 0.35
N GLY A 254 -9.78 0.61 0.31
CA GLY A 254 -8.72 0.56 -0.69
C GLY A 254 -7.52 1.48 -0.44
N VAL A 255 -7.49 2.20 0.68
CA VAL A 255 -6.41 3.16 1.01
C VAL A 255 -5.79 2.81 2.36
N ALA A 256 -4.48 2.80 2.43
CA ALA A 256 -3.73 2.71 3.67
C ALA A 256 -2.75 3.87 3.79
N THR A 257 -2.73 4.55 4.93
CA THR A 257 -1.78 5.61 5.24
C THR A 257 -0.98 5.24 6.46
N VAL A 258 0.34 5.24 6.34
CA VAL A 258 1.30 5.09 7.43
C VAL A 258 2.10 6.37 7.56
N SER A 259 2.07 7.00 8.74
CA SER A 259 2.55 8.38 8.91
C SER A 259 3.98 8.48 9.44
N ALA A 260 4.55 7.41 10.01
CA ALA A 260 5.84 7.49 10.69
C ALA A 260 6.59 6.14 10.78
N THR A 261 6.40 5.24 9.83
CA THR A 261 7.01 3.91 9.91
C THR A 261 8.08 3.61 8.87
N PRO A 262 7.97 3.95 7.57
CA PRO A 262 9.08 3.72 6.67
C PRO A 262 10.22 4.71 6.96
N VAL A 263 11.42 4.17 7.05
CA VAL A 263 12.66 4.91 7.28
C VAL A 263 13.67 4.49 6.23
N PHE A 264 14.22 5.45 5.51
CA PHE A 264 15.35 5.18 4.60
C PHE A 264 16.63 5.79 5.17
N THR A 265 17.64 4.96 5.40
CA THR A 265 18.93 5.37 5.95
C THR A 265 20.03 5.16 4.91
N PHE A 266 20.75 6.22 4.58
CA PHE A 266 21.93 6.12 3.72
C PHE A 266 23.05 5.33 4.40
N THR A 267 23.77 4.50 3.64
CA THR A 267 24.98 3.84 4.09
C THR A 267 26.11 4.85 4.27
N ASN A 268 26.24 5.81 3.35
CA ASN A 268 27.19 6.89 3.40
C ASN A 268 26.49 8.21 3.12
N LYS A 269 26.97 9.32 3.72
CA LYS A 269 26.36 10.63 3.48
C LYS A 269 26.43 11.01 2.01
N GLN A 270 25.26 11.40 1.48
CA GLN A 270 25.11 11.80 0.09
C GLN A 270 25.34 13.31 -0.05
N THR A 271 26.01 13.70 -1.15
CA THR A 271 26.41 15.09 -1.40
C THR A 271 25.31 16.00 -1.94
N VAL A 272 24.17 15.43 -2.35
CA VAL A 272 23.01 16.16 -2.87
C VAL A 272 21.74 15.56 -2.27
N PRO A 273 20.63 16.31 -2.22
CA PRO A 273 19.34 15.71 -1.94
C PRO A 273 19.10 14.57 -2.93
N THR A 274 18.90 13.36 -2.40
CA THR A 274 18.71 12.15 -3.21
C THR A 274 17.26 11.75 -3.16
N SER A 275 16.64 11.65 -4.34
CA SER A 275 15.26 11.15 -4.45
C SER A 275 15.27 9.63 -4.49
N VAL A 276 14.53 9.01 -3.56
CA VAL A 276 14.33 7.56 -3.48
C VAL A 276 12.85 7.27 -3.67
N SER A 277 12.50 6.61 -4.76
CA SER A 277 11.11 6.22 -5.03
C SER A 277 10.73 4.99 -4.21
N ILE A 278 9.48 4.95 -3.78
CA ILE A 278 8.93 3.87 -2.97
C ILE A 278 7.96 3.06 -3.82
N ARG A 279 8.23 1.78 -3.92
CA ARG A 279 7.39 0.78 -4.59
C ARG A 279 6.60 -0.01 -3.57
N ALA A 280 5.32 -0.20 -3.86
CA ALA A 280 4.43 -1.09 -3.12
C ALA A 280 4.23 -2.39 -3.88
N THR A 281 4.24 -3.52 -3.18
CA THR A 281 3.98 -4.85 -3.76
C THR A 281 3.09 -5.63 -2.78
N ASP A 282 2.05 -6.28 -3.29
CA ASP A 282 1.16 -7.12 -2.49
C ASP A 282 1.93 -8.30 -1.89
N GLY A 283 1.64 -8.63 -0.63
CA GLY A 283 2.33 -9.68 0.10
C GLY A 283 2.02 -11.10 -0.39
N LEU A 284 0.90 -11.29 -1.11
CA LEU A 284 0.49 -12.58 -1.67
C LEU A 284 0.60 -12.60 -3.20
N TYR A 285 0.19 -11.52 -3.85
CA TYR A 285 0.16 -11.43 -5.32
C TYR A 285 1.22 -10.46 -5.82
N SER A 286 2.46 -10.94 -5.97
CA SER A 286 3.60 -10.12 -6.38
C SER A 286 3.43 -9.38 -7.72
N ALA A 287 2.51 -9.84 -8.57
CA ALA A 287 2.13 -9.15 -9.79
C ALA A 287 1.26 -7.90 -9.56
N VAL A 288 0.74 -7.72 -8.32
CA VAL A 288 0.04 -6.50 -7.90
C VAL A 288 1.05 -5.57 -7.26
N THR A 289 1.52 -4.60 -8.00
CA THR A 289 2.60 -3.69 -7.61
C THR A 289 2.35 -2.29 -8.15
N SER A 290 3.05 -1.28 -7.62
CA SER A 290 3.08 0.08 -8.16
C SER A 290 4.09 0.26 -9.32
N SER A 291 4.81 -0.80 -9.70
CA SER A 291 5.77 -0.74 -10.81
C SER A 291 5.10 -0.37 -12.12
N GLY A 292 5.56 0.72 -12.74
CA GLY A 292 4.96 1.26 -13.96
C GLY A 292 3.75 2.18 -13.74
N TYR A 293 3.40 2.43 -12.48
CA TYR A 293 2.33 3.33 -12.06
C TYR A 293 2.88 4.46 -11.17
N SER A 294 2.06 5.03 -10.27
CA SER A 294 2.50 6.12 -9.43
C SER A 294 3.37 5.61 -8.27
N GLU A 295 4.66 5.96 -8.29
CA GLU A 295 5.63 5.70 -7.22
C GLU A 295 6.11 7.02 -6.63
N GLY A 296 5.63 7.37 -5.43
CA GLY A 296 6.06 8.56 -4.72
C GLY A 296 7.52 8.50 -4.31
N SER A 297 8.16 9.65 -4.17
CA SER A 297 9.59 9.74 -3.85
C SER A 297 9.85 10.51 -2.57
N ALA A 298 10.73 9.98 -1.72
CA ALA A 298 11.29 10.68 -0.58
C ALA A 298 12.51 11.50 -1.04
N ALA A 299 12.47 12.83 -0.78
CA ALA A 299 13.59 13.73 -1.04
C ALA A 299 14.52 13.76 0.17
N LEU A 300 15.56 12.94 0.15
CA LEU A 300 16.41 12.64 1.30
C LEU A 300 17.64 13.54 1.37
N ARG A 301 18.00 13.96 2.58
CA ARG A 301 19.21 14.74 2.88
C ARG A 301 19.99 14.11 4.02
N SER A 302 21.31 14.06 3.93
CA SER A 302 22.18 13.73 5.07
C SER A 302 22.27 14.93 5.99
N GLY A 303 21.71 14.85 7.18
CA GLY A 303 21.54 15.95 8.12
C GLY A 303 22.53 15.94 9.28
N ARG A 304 22.74 17.11 9.93
CA ARG A 304 23.30 17.24 11.27
C ARG A 304 22.82 18.50 11.97
N LEU A 305 22.86 18.52 13.29
CA LEU A 305 22.83 19.77 14.09
C LEU A 305 24.25 20.25 14.38
N LYS A 306 24.46 21.56 14.34
CA LYS A 306 25.70 22.22 14.75
C LYS A 306 25.41 23.25 15.82
N MET A 307 26.22 23.27 16.87
CA MET A 307 26.26 24.30 17.91
C MET A 307 27.50 25.18 17.73
N SER A 308 27.40 26.42 18.12
CA SER A 308 28.55 27.34 18.19
C SER A 308 28.85 27.72 19.64
N ASN A 309 30.11 27.98 19.94
CA ASN A 309 30.51 28.51 21.24
C ASN A 309 29.88 29.87 21.47
N ALA A 310 29.60 30.19 22.73
CA ALA A 310 29.08 31.47 23.11
C ALA A 310 29.71 31.98 24.42
N PHE A 311 29.78 33.29 24.58
CA PHE A 311 30.25 33.92 25.77
C PHE A 311 29.41 35.17 26.09
N GLY A 312 29.30 35.51 27.35
CA GLY A 312 28.53 36.65 27.78
C GLY A 312 28.63 36.95 29.29
N SER A 313 27.80 37.88 29.75
CA SER A 313 27.78 38.27 31.17
C SER A 313 27.20 37.15 32.03
N GLU A 314 27.76 36.97 33.19
CA GLU A 314 27.30 36.08 34.26
C GLU A 314 25.98 36.53 34.91
N LYS A 315 25.55 37.76 34.60
CA LYS A 315 24.31 38.33 35.12
C LYS A 315 23.11 38.22 34.18
N ARG A 316 23.33 37.67 32.96
CA ARG A 316 22.28 37.57 31.93
C ARG A 316 22.27 36.16 31.31
N SER A 317 21.12 35.78 30.74
CA SER A 317 21.00 34.62 29.89
C SER A 317 21.93 34.72 28.66
N LEU A 318 22.40 33.58 28.19
CA LEU A 318 23.33 33.46 27.07
C LEU A 318 22.68 32.73 25.93
N SER A 319 22.71 33.31 24.72
CA SER A 319 22.16 32.72 23.50
C SER A 319 23.24 31.98 22.71
N LEU A 320 23.00 30.72 22.39
CA LEU A 320 23.86 29.89 21.58
C LEU A 320 23.20 29.65 20.19
N PRO A 321 23.85 30.03 19.10
CA PRO A 321 23.37 29.72 17.77
C PRO A 321 23.40 28.20 17.49
N ILE A 322 22.28 27.68 16.99
CA ILE A 322 22.12 26.31 16.53
C ILE A 322 21.80 26.35 15.06
N GLN A 323 22.37 25.42 14.28
CA GLN A 323 22.09 25.26 12.86
C GLN A 323 21.74 23.83 12.53
N ALA A 324 20.62 23.64 11.82
CA ALA A 324 20.38 22.42 11.06
C ALA A 324 21.11 22.53 9.72
N GLN A 325 21.96 21.55 9.45
CA GLN A 325 22.80 21.53 8.26
C GLN A 325 22.60 20.25 7.46
N TYR A 326 22.83 20.29 6.15
CA TYR A 326 22.89 19.12 5.30
C TYR A 326 24.20 19.06 4.50
N TRP A 327 24.58 17.85 4.07
CA TRP A 327 25.78 17.63 3.25
C TRP A 327 25.52 18.01 1.80
N SER A 328 26.13 19.08 1.34
CA SER A 328 25.88 19.67 0.01
C SER A 328 26.69 19.03 -1.12
N SER A 329 26.35 19.36 -2.36
CA SER A 329 27.08 18.96 -3.56
C SER A 329 28.56 19.39 -3.55
N ASN A 330 28.89 20.45 -2.84
CA ASN A 330 30.28 20.94 -2.69
C ASN A 330 31.09 20.17 -1.63
N LYS A 331 30.58 19.01 -1.16
CA LYS A 331 31.18 18.22 -0.08
C LYS A 331 31.41 19.06 1.19
N ALA A 332 30.45 19.90 1.52
CA ALA A 332 30.46 20.77 2.69
C ALA A 332 29.12 20.73 3.41
N TRP A 333 29.17 20.95 4.72
CA TRP A 333 27.97 21.16 5.52
C TRP A 333 27.46 22.60 5.32
N VAL A 334 26.25 22.74 4.86
CA VAL A 334 25.59 24.04 4.67
C VAL A 334 24.28 24.10 5.45
N VAL A 335 23.83 25.30 5.79
CA VAL A 335 22.58 25.50 6.50
C VAL A 335 21.41 24.97 5.67
N ASN A 336 20.56 24.17 6.29
CA ASN A 336 19.36 23.65 5.66
C ASN A 336 18.19 24.64 5.79
N GLY A 337 18.17 25.66 4.94
CA GLY A 337 17.13 26.70 4.96
C GLY A 337 15.70 26.21 4.78
N ALA A 338 15.51 24.94 4.35
CA ALA A 338 14.20 24.31 4.26
C ALA A 338 13.74 23.70 5.61
N ASP A 339 14.61 23.61 6.62
CA ASP A 339 14.24 23.06 7.92
C ASP A 339 13.55 24.12 8.78
N SER A 340 12.26 23.93 9.01
CA SER A 340 11.43 24.67 9.95
C SER A 340 10.55 23.70 10.77
N CYS A 341 10.98 22.47 10.92
CA CYS A 341 10.23 21.40 11.60
C CYS A 341 11.01 20.80 12.78
N THR A 342 12.32 20.96 12.83
CA THR A 342 13.16 20.39 13.88
C THR A 342 12.98 21.14 15.21
N THR A 343 12.68 20.39 16.28
CA THR A 343 12.56 20.92 17.63
C THR A 343 13.37 20.06 18.60
N VAL A 344 14.13 20.70 19.51
CA VAL A 344 14.87 20.02 20.57
C VAL A 344 14.25 20.42 21.91
N PRO A 345 13.70 19.47 22.70
CA PRO A 345 13.13 19.80 24.00
C PRO A 345 14.20 20.22 24.99
N ALA A 346 13.87 21.08 25.97
CA ALA A 346 14.77 21.53 27.00
C ALA A 346 15.41 20.37 27.82
N ALA A 347 14.65 19.28 28.03
CA ALA A 347 15.13 18.08 28.72
C ALA A 347 16.27 17.35 28.00
N ALA A 348 16.50 17.64 26.71
CA ALA A 348 17.60 17.08 25.92
C ALA A 348 18.89 17.92 26.04
N VAL A 349 18.86 19.06 26.72
CA VAL A 349 20.03 19.87 26.95
C VAL A 349 20.83 19.30 28.12
N ALA A 350 22.03 18.79 27.84
CA ALA A 350 22.96 18.26 28.84
C ALA A 350 24.05 19.28 29.13
N THR A 351 24.42 19.43 30.41
CA THR A 351 25.50 20.32 30.87
C THR A 351 26.55 19.53 31.62
N SER A 352 27.83 19.84 31.40
CA SER A 352 28.93 19.14 32.03
C SER A 352 30.21 20.00 32.07
N ASN A 353 31.30 19.47 32.66
CA ASN A 353 32.63 20.06 32.63
C ASN A 353 32.65 21.53 33.07
N TYR A 354 31.95 21.80 34.18
CA TYR A 354 31.93 23.12 34.81
C TYR A 354 33.34 23.53 35.29
N ARG A 355 33.73 24.76 35.00
CA ARG A 355 35.03 25.33 35.34
C ARG A 355 34.86 26.74 35.88
N ASN A 356 35.73 27.13 36.81
CA ASN A 356 35.83 28.51 37.30
C ASN A 356 36.55 29.43 36.26
N SER A 357 36.72 30.68 36.59
CA SER A 357 37.40 31.67 35.74
C SER A 357 38.88 31.34 35.46
N LEU A 358 39.50 30.50 36.25
CA LEU A 358 40.88 30.02 36.07
C LEU A 358 40.94 28.73 35.22
N GLY A 359 39.81 28.21 34.76
CA GLY A 359 39.75 26.99 33.96
C GLY A 359 39.87 25.69 34.76
N VAL A 360 39.87 25.76 36.10
CA VAL A 360 39.90 24.61 36.98
C VAL A 360 38.48 24.06 37.17
N ALA A 361 38.35 22.74 37.29
CA ALA A 361 37.07 22.11 37.56
C ALA A 361 36.39 22.74 38.78
N ALA A 362 35.13 23.08 38.66
CA ALA A 362 34.37 23.78 39.68
C ALA A 362 32.97 23.16 39.83
N ALA A 363 32.48 23.17 41.05
CA ALA A 363 31.13 22.77 41.41
C ALA A 363 30.41 23.94 42.11
N GLY A 364 29.14 23.77 42.43
CA GLY A 364 28.36 24.70 43.23
C GLY A 364 27.63 25.80 42.43
N TRP A 365 27.59 25.69 41.10
CA TRP A 365 26.74 26.54 40.27
C TRP A 365 26.09 25.74 39.13
N SER A 366 24.98 26.23 38.60
CA SER A 366 24.21 25.58 37.53
C SER A 366 23.65 26.60 36.57
N THR A 367 23.26 26.12 35.40
CA THR A 367 22.49 26.84 34.39
C THR A 367 21.57 25.86 33.68
N THR A 368 20.44 26.31 33.17
CA THR A 368 19.44 25.51 32.49
C THR A 368 19.27 26.00 31.07
N GLY A 369 19.06 25.07 30.11
CA GLY A 369 18.81 25.37 28.72
C GLY A 369 17.32 25.41 28.38
N SER A 370 16.94 26.30 27.46
CA SER A 370 15.60 26.33 26.89
C SER A 370 15.39 25.24 25.84
N ALA A 371 14.12 24.99 25.40
CA ALA A 371 13.86 24.29 24.15
C ALA A 371 14.38 25.10 22.96
N VAL A 372 14.68 24.42 21.86
CA VAL A 372 15.13 25.02 20.59
C VAL A 372 14.13 24.65 19.49
N SER A 373 13.65 25.63 18.74
CA SER A 373 12.93 25.43 17.51
C SER A 373 13.76 25.97 16.35
N ILE A 374 13.91 25.15 15.30
CA ILE A 374 14.61 25.54 14.09
C ILE A 374 13.61 26.23 13.14
N SER A 375 14.01 27.36 12.59
CA SER A 375 13.31 28.09 11.54
C SER A 375 14.28 28.48 10.44
N SER A 376 13.97 28.10 9.20
CA SER A 376 14.87 28.29 8.06
C SER A 376 16.31 27.83 8.32
N GLY A 377 16.43 26.69 8.99
CA GLY A 377 17.71 26.05 9.31
C GLY A 377 18.46 26.64 10.51
N ASN A 378 17.93 27.65 11.18
CA ASN A 378 18.58 28.31 12.31
C ASN A 378 17.70 28.29 13.56
N GLY A 379 18.33 28.20 14.72
CA GLY A 379 17.67 28.23 16.01
C GLY A 379 18.58 28.82 17.07
N THR A 380 18.05 29.02 18.27
CA THR A 380 18.79 29.58 19.39
C THR A 380 18.48 28.76 20.65
N LEU A 381 19.51 28.23 21.27
CA LEU A 381 19.43 27.72 22.63
C LEU A 381 19.74 28.84 23.61
N THR A 382 18.84 29.15 24.53
CA THR A 382 19.06 30.13 25.57
C THR A 382 19.41 29.41 26.88
N MET A 383 20.60 29.71 27.41
CA MET A 383 21.02 29.23 28.72
C MET A 383 20.74 30.31 29.77
N SER A 384 20.17 29.92 30.90
CA SER A 384 19.93 30.87 32.01
C SER A 384 21.25 31.47 32.55
N ALA A 385 21.18 32.63 33.19
CA ALA A 385 22.32 33.13 34.00
C ALA A 385 22.71 32.05 35.01
N PRO A 386 24.04 31.97 35.39
CA PRO A 386 24.50 31.04 36.39
C PRO A 386 23.82 31.28 37.77
N SER A 387 23.47 30.21 38.44
CA SER A 387 22.93 30.25 39.79
C SER A 387 23.75 29.36 40.71
N PRO A 388 24.37 29.94 41.81
CA PRO A 388 24.53 31.36 42.07
C PRO A 388 25.35 32.08 40.99
N THR A 389 25.20 33.42 40.89
CA THR A 389 25.94 34.23 39.93
C THR A 389 27.44 34.02 40.09
N THR A 390 28.11 33.54 39.07
CA THR A 390 29.53 33.24 39.06
C THR A 390 30.12 33.37 37.66
N THR A 391 31.43 33.58 37.59
CA THR A 391 32.19 33.56 36.35
C THR A 391 32.77 32.18 36.11
N GLY A 392 32.67 31.67 34.88
CA GLY A 392 33.18 30.36 34.56
C GLY A 392 32.74 29.86 33.20
N SER A 393 33.03 28.62 32.91
CA SER A 393 32.66 27.98 31.68
C SER A 393 32.13 26.56 31.91
N LEU A 394 31.33 26.07 30.97
CA LEU A 394 30.86 24.69 30.98
C LEU A 394 30.69 24.19 29.52
N GLU A 395 30.53 22.91 29.38
CA GLU A 395 30.14 22.30 28.10
C GLU A 395 28.64 22.05 28.09
N VAL A 396 28.02 22.37 26.96
CA VAL A 396 26.59 22.12 26.67
C VAL A 396 26.52 21.19 25.49
N ALA A 397 25.69 20.15 25.58
CA ALA A 397 25.40 19.22 24.49
C ALA A 397 23.89 19.05 24.30
N LEU A 398 23.47 18.67 23.07
CA LEU A 398 22.10 18.26 22.81
C LEU A 398 22.07 16.74 22.65
N ASN A 399 21.35 16.06 23.56
CA ASN A 399 21.11 14.63 23.43
C ASN A 399 20.13 14.35 22.30
N LEU A 400 20.64 13.85 21.17
CA LEU A 400 19.83 13.49 19.99
C LEU A 400 19.33 12.05 20.04
N GLY A 401 19.53 11.34 21.14
CA GLY A 401 19.17 9.94 21.33
C GLY A 401 17.73 9.61 20.95
N SER A 402 17.49 8.37 20.62
CA SER A 402 16.15 7.83 20.26
C SER A 402 15.29 7.51 21.48
N THR A 403 15.92 7.36 22.66
CA THR A 403 15.25 7.06 23.95
C THR A 403 15.84 7.89 25.07
N ALA A 404 15.16 7.93 26.22
CA ALA A 404 15.68 8.61 27.43
C ALA A 404 17.02 8.03 27.93
N ALA A 405 17.31 6.77 27.61
CA ALA A 405 18.54 6.09 28.01
C ALA A 405 19.66 6.12 26.95
N ASP A 406 19.40 6.61 25.74
CA ASP A 406 20.40 6.67 24.68
C ASP A 406 21.33 7.87 24.82
N ASN A 407 22.35 7.70 25.65
CA ASN A 407 23.41 8.69 25.89
C ASN A 407 24.72 8.31 25.16
N ALA A 408 24.68 7.36 24.26
CA ALA A 408 25.86 6.72 23.65
C ALA A 408 26.82 7.73 23.00
N CYS A 409 26.28 8.80 22.46
CA CYS A 409 27.03 9.80 21.71
C CYS A 409 27.23 11.13 22.43
N LEU A 410 26.81 11.26 23.68
CA LEU A 410 27.03 12.47 24.49
C LEU A 410 28.48 12.66 24.98
N GLY A 411 29.31 11.63 24.89
CA GLY A 411 30.67 11.68 25.36
C GLY A 411 30.75 11.71 26.91
N THR A 412 31.34 12.76 27.47
CA THR A 412 31.49 12.93 28.92
C THR A 412 30.30 13.64 29.59
N HIS A 413 29.28 13.97 28.87
CA HIS A 413 28.10 14.66 29.38
C HIS A 413 27.24 13.74 30.25
N PRO A 414 26.56 14.28 31.28
CA PRO A 414 25.65 13.50 32.09
C PRO A 414 24.43 13.05 31.28
N ALA A 415 23.76 12.01 31.76
CA ALA A 415 22.52 11.52 31.17
C ALA A 415 21.45 12.62 31.07
N SER A 416 20.73 12.65 29.98
CA SER A 416 19.61 13.56 29.71
C SER A 416 18.55 12.82 28.89
N THR A 417 17.36 13.42 28.76
CA THR A 417 16.29 12.83 27.94
C THR A 417 16.62 12.99 26.46
N GLY A 418 16.63 11.89 25.71
CA GLY A 418 16.87 11.93 24.27
C GLY A 418 15.76 12.70 23.51
N ALA A 419 16.16 13.50 22.53
CA ALA A 419 15.26 14.31 21.69
C ALA A 419 14.56 13.50 20.60
N ASN A 420 14.93 12.23 20.41
CA ASN A 420 14.49 11.39 19.29
C ASN A 420 14.80 12.02 17.92
N LEU A 421 16.01 12.54 17.76
CA LEU A 421 16.53 13.21 16.56
C LEU A 421 17.84 12.56 16.07
N GLY A 422 18.00 11.24 16.28
CA GLY A 422 19.22 10.51 15.95
C GLY A 422 19.69 10.68 14.49
N TRP A 423 18.79 10.96 13.58
CA TRP A 423 19.10 11.27 12.16
C TRP A 423 19.83 12.61 11.95
N LEU A 424 19.91 13.46 12.96
CA LEU A 424 20.67 14.72 12.95
C LEU A 424 22.06 14.58 13.60
N ARG A 425 22.48 13.35 13.95
CA ARG A 425 23.87 12.97 14.11
C ARG A 425 24.47 12.76 12.74
N GLY A 426 25.45 13.54 12.33
CA GLY A 426 26.06 13.43 11.00
C GLY A 426 26.54 12.02 10.69
N LEU A 427 26.31 11.51 9.46
CA LEU A 427 26.84 10.21 9.02
C LEU A 427 28.36 10.27 8.78
N ASN A 428 29.03 9.10 8.84
CA ASN A 428 30.46 8.90 8.70
C ASN A 428 31.29 9.53 9.82
N GLY A 429 30.78 9.53 11.03
CA GLY A 429 31.47 9.91 12.25
C GLY A 429 32.02 8.71 13.03
N ASN A 430 32.49 8.96 14.26
CA ASN A 430 33.21 8.00 15.11
C ASN A 430 32.39 7.53 16.33
N CYS A 431 31.06 7.72 16.29
CA CYS A 431 30.17 7.26 17.35
C CYS A 431 29.37 6.02 16.90
N VAL A 432 28.32 5.67 17.63
CA VAL A 432 27.46 4.52 17.35
C VAL A 432 26.98 4.51 15.89
N ALA A 433 27.02 3.35 15.25
CA ALA A 433 26.62 3.14 13.87
C ALA A 433 27.26 4.13 12.86
N SER A 434 28.52 4.52 13.08
CA SER A 434 29.27 5.42 12.23
C SER A 434 28.65 6.83 12.10
N HIS A 435 27.99 7.30 13.14
CA HIS A 435 27.51 8.68 13.25
C HIS A 435 28.48 9.56 14.05
N ASP A 436 28.36 10.88 13.89
CA ASP A 436 29.06 11.84 14.71
C ASP A 436 28.56 11.78 16.18
N ARG A 437 29.35 12.32 17.11
CA ARG A 437 28.89 12.58 18.47
C ARG A 437 27.76 13.60 18.45
N ASP A 438 26.95 13.60 19.50
CA ASP A 438 25.94 14.62 19.72
C ASP A 438 26.58 16.02 19.72
N PRO A 439 25.91 17.05 19.14
CA PRO A 439 26.48 18.37 19.03
C PRO A 439 26.76 18.95 20.40
N SER A 440 27.94 19.49 20.59
CA SER A 440 28.36 20.14 21.84
C SER A 440 29.12 21.42 21.57
N SER A 441 29.11 22.30 22.56
CA SER A 441 29.85 23.57 22.54
C SER A 441 30.25 23.99 23.95
N ARG A 442 31.27 24.82 24.04
CA ARG A 442 31.67 25.47 25.30
C ARG A 442 31.01 26.83 25.40
N ILE A 443 30.42 27.12 26.55
CA ILE A 443 29.90 28.45 26.88
C ILE A 443 30.70 29.02 28.06
N THR A 444 30.79 30.36 28.08
CA THR A 444 31.58 31.08 29.08
C THR A 444 30.79 32.27 29.61
N PHE A 445 30.72 32.39 30.92
CA PHE A 445 30.08 33.49 31.62
C PHE A 445 31.12 34.36 32.34
N GLY A 446 31.00 35.68 32.22
CA GLY A 446 31.82 36.66 32.92
C GLY A 446 33.26 36.80 32.44
N ILE A 447 33.64 36.10 31.35
CA ILE A 447 34.97 36.21 30.75
C ILE A 447 34.75 36.76 29.34
N TYR A 448 35.05 38.03 29.13
CA TYR A 448 34.89 38.72 27.86
C TYR A 448 36.14 38.51 27.01
N SER A 449 36.01 37.90 25.86
CA SER A 449 37.08 37.65 24.89
C SER A 449 38.35 37.03 25.48
N PRO A 450 38.34 35.76 25.95
CA PRO A 450 39.55 35.10 26.48
C PRO A 450 40.70 35.05 25.46
N GLU A 451 40.38 35.20 24.17
CA GLU A 451 41.34 35.19 23.08
C GLU A 451 41.98 36.55 22.81
N ASN A 452 41.45 37.65 23.38
CA ASN A 452 41.95 39.02 23.17
C ASN A 452 42.82 39.54 24.33
N ARG A 453 43.31 38.69 25.24
CA ARG A 453 44.36 39.06 26.13
C ARG A 453 45.70 39.17 25.38
N ARG A 454 45.84 40.18 24.55
CA ARG A 454 47.15 40.60 24.03
C ARG A 454 47.80 41.47 25.05
N THR A 455 48.89 41.01 25.66
CA THR A 455 49.78 41.86 26.44
C THR A 455 50.53 42.75 25.47
N ILE A 456 50.15 44.02 25.37
CA ILE A 456 50.89 45.01 24.60
C ILE A 456 52.07 45.45 25.48
N HIS A 457 53.27 45.00 25.18
CA HIS A 457 54.49 45.57 25.76
C HIS A 457 54.82 46.84 24.99
N LEU A 458 54.49 47.98 25.56
CA LEU A 458 55.04 49.28 25.16
C LEU A 458 56.46 49.41 25.71
N ARG A 459 57.44 49.41 24.87
CA ARG A 459 58.84 49.75 25.22
C ARG A 459 59.02 51.24 24.94
N GLU A 460 59.11 52.05 25.97
CA GLU A 460 59.58 53.38 25.82
C GLU A 460 61.06 53.37 25.47
N LEU A 461 61.41 53.93 24.32
CA LEU A 461 62.77 54.20 23.90
C LEU A 461 63.11 55.64 24.38
N HIS A 462 64.07 55.74 25.36
CA HIS A 462 64.74 56.98 25.68
C HIS A 462 65.92 57.25 24.79
#